data_d011fad0a04f0609d3e737e5909251f6
#
_entry.id   d011fad0a04f0609d3e737e5909251f6
#
_cell.length_a   1.000
_cell.length_b   1.000
_cell.length_c   1.000
_cell.angle_alpha   90.00
_cell.angle_beta   90.00
_cell.angle_gamma   90.00
#
_symmetry.space_group_name_H-M   'P 1'
#
loop_
_entity.id
_entity.type
_entity.pdbx_description
1 polymer ?
#
loop_
_entity_poly.entity_id
_entity_poly.type
_entity_poly.pdbx_seq_one_letter_code
_entity_poly.pdbx_strand_id
1 'polypeptide(L)'
;MAIEYKNKVVSVTSTGTDETIYTCPTSTSLINYQAIIKTLTIFNTTGGAGTLYIRFFDSSASSTDTIRIFGTSDFAAGTTVNATDMGPLVLESADALKIQADVQPIRAYASIMEISDELRGV
;
A
#
# COMPACT_ATOMS: atom_id res chain seq x y z
N MET A 1 -15.30 -2.76 -18.66
CA MET A 1 -14.20 -2.90 -17.70
C MET A 1 -12.94 -2.25 -18.28
N ALA A 2 -12.31 -1.39 -17.53
CA ALA A 2 -11.03 -0.79 -17.89
C ALA A 2 -9.96 -1.23 -16.91
N ILE A 3 -8.77 -1.47 -17.39
CA ILE A 3 -7.62 -1.86 -16.59
C ILE A 3 -6.53 -0.83 -16.83
N GLU A 4 -5.98 -0.30 -15.75
CA GLU A 4 -4.90 0.67 -15.80
C GLU A 4 -3.74 0.19 -14.91
N TYR A 5 -2.54 0.19 -15.45
CA TYR A 5 -1.35 -0.16 -14.70
C TYR A 5 -0.70 1.11 -14.17
N LYS A 6 -0.44 1.15 -12.88
CA LYS A 6 0.14 2.31 -12.20
C LYS A 6 1.35 1.90 -11.39
N ASN A 7 2.30 2.82 -11.30
CA ASN A 7 3.41 2.70 -10.38
C ASN A 7 3.31 3.82 -9.35
N LYS A 8 3.57 3.49 -8.09
CA LYS A 8 3.63 4.46 -7.01
C LYS A 8 4.98 4.38 -6.32
N VAL A 9 5.62 5.52 -6.14
CA VAL A 9 6.84 5.65 -5.34
C VAL A 9 6.52 6.60 -4.20
N VAL A 10 6.77 6.15 -2.99
CA VAL A 10 6.52 6.94 -1.77
C VAL A 10 7.79 6.97 -0.96
N SER A 11 8.17 8.16 -0.50
CA SER A 11 9.24 8.33 0.47
C SER A 11 8.62 8.55 1.84
N VAL A 12 8.97 7.70 2.79
CA VAL A 12 8.54 7.87 4.18
C VAL A 12 9.48 8.89 4.82
N THR A 13 8.94 10.04 5.17
CA THR A 13 9.72 11.15 5.72
C THR A 13 9.39 11.44 7.18
N SER A 14 8.41 10.74 7.76
CA SER A 14 8.03 10.88 9.16
C SER A 14 8.15 9.55 9.86
N THR A 15 8.79 9.55 11.03
CA THR A 15 8.90 8.33 11.83
C THR A 15 7.69 8.19 12.74
N GLY A 16 7.25 6.94 12.92
CA GLY A 16 6.16 6.62 13.84
C GLY A 16 4.75 6.98 13.37
N THR A 17 4.60 7.45 12.14
CA THR A 17 3.30 7.78 11.56
C THR A 17 3.04 6.97 10.29
N ASP A 18 1.78 6.60 10.07
CA ASP A 18 1.39 5.93 8.83
C ASP A 18 1.41 6.92 7.67
N GLU A 19 2.06 6.53 6.58
CA GLU A 19 1.96 7.22 5.31
C GLU A 19 1.24 6.33 4.30
N THR A 20 0.39 6.93 3.48
CA THR A 20 -0.38 6.19 2.48
C THR A 20 0.48 5.93 1.26
N ILE A 21 0.62 4.66 0.88
CA ILE A 21 1.27 4.27 -0.36
C ILE A 21 0.28 4.42 -1.52
N TYR A 22 -0.92 3.88 -1.34
CA TYR A 22 -1.94 3.91 -2.38
C TYR A 22 -3.32 3.76 -1.74
N THR A 23 -4.28 4.50 -2.27
CA THR A 23 -5.70 4.35 -1.93
C THR A 23 -6.47 3.97 -3.17
N CYS A 24 -7.22 2.88 -3.11
CA CYS A 24 -8.12 2.49 -4.18
C CYS A 24 -9.21 3.56 -4.32
N PRO A 25 -9.53 4.01 -5.54
CA PRO A 25 -10.58 4.98 -5.72
C PRO A 25 -11.92 4.53 -5.13
N THR A 26 -12.68 5.48 -4.65
CA THR A 26 -14.00 5.21 -4.08
C THR A 26 -14.99 4.90 -5.20
N SER A 27 -15.64 3.74 -5.10
CA SER A 27 -16.69 3.36 -6.04
C SER A 27 -17.89 4.30 -5.93
N THR A 28 -18.52 4.54 -7.05
CA THR A 28 -19.73 5.34 -7.14
C THR A 28 -20.91 4.45 -7.56
N SER A 29 -22.08 5.03 -7.70
CA SER A 29 -23.23 4.31 -8.26
C SER A 29 -23.04 3.95 -9.73
N LEU A 30 -22.06 4.56 -10.41
CA LEU A 30 -21.82 4.38 -11.84
C LEU A 30 -20.56 3.55 -12.12
N ILE A 31 -19.58 3.56 -11.22
CA ILE A 31 -18.30 2.90 -11.45
C ILE A 31 -17.89 2.15 -10.20
N ASN A 32 -17.54 0.89 -10.36
CA ASN A 32 -16.94 0.09 -9.30
C ASN A 32 -15.43 0.04 -9.50
N TYR A 33 -14.68 0.29 -8.44
CA TYR A 33 -13.23 0.27 -8.45
C TYR A 33 -12.68 -0.86 -7.61
N GLN A 34 -11.65 -1.49 -8.12
CA GLN A 34 -10.81 -2.45 -7.40
C GLN A 34 -9.36 -2.20 -7.79
N ALA A 35 -8.45 -2.61 -6.96
CA ALA A 35 -7.02 -2.54 -7.28
C ALA A 35 -6.32 -3.79 -6.78
N ILE A 36 -5.30 -4.20 -7.52
CA ILE A 36 -4.42 -5.30 -7.14
C ILE A 36 -3.02 -4.73 -7.02
N ILE A 37 -2.44 -4.83 -5.83
CA ILE A 37 -1.05 -4.51 -5.62
C ILE A 37 -0.25 -5.73 -6.03
N LYS A 38 0.39 -5.67 -7.17
CA LYS A 38 1.12 -6.80 -7.74
C LYS A 38 2.45 -7.01 -7.05
N THR A 39 3.16 -5.92 -6.80
CA THR A 39 4.43 -5.95 -6.09
C THR A 39 4.55 -4.74 -5.18
N LEU A 40 5.18 -4.93 -4.05
CA LEU A 40 5.54 -3.85 -3.13
C LEU A 40 6.96 -4.09 -2.66
N THR A 41 7.86 -3.24 -3.11
CA THR A 41 9.27 -3.31 -2.78
C THR A 41 9.64 -2.11 -1.91
N ILE A 42 10.36 -2.36 -0.84
CA ILE A 42 10.70 -1.33 0.13
C ILE A 42 12.21 -1.30 0.30
N PHE A 43 12.76 -0.10 0.17
CA PHE A 43 14.20 0.14 0.24
C PHE A 43 14.52 0.92 1.51
N ASN A 44 15.44 0.41 2.31
CA ASN A 44 16.00 1.19 3.42
C ASN A 44 17.19 1.98 2.90
N THR A 45 16.99 3.25 2.60
CA THR A 45 18.04 4.14 2.10
C THR A 45 18.75 4.88 3.23
N THR A 46 18.42 4.56 4.48
CA THR A 46 19.04 5.19 5.66
C THR A 46 20.38 4.55 5.99
N GLY A 47 21.13 5.20 6.85
CA GLY A 47 22.35 4.63 7.40
C GLY A 47 22.16 3.74 8.61
N GLY A 48 20.92 3.45 9.00
CA GLY A 48 20.61 2.66 10.18
C GLY A 48 19.52 1.63 9.96
N ALA A 49 19.49 0.60 10.80
CA ALA A 49 18.42 -0.38 10.82
C ALA A 49 17.21 0.17 11.59
N GLY A 50 16.02 -0.32 11.26
CA GLY A 50 14.82 0.14 11.92
C GLY A 50 13.65 -0.82 11.79
N THR A 51 12.55 -0.42 12.39
CA THR A 51 11.29 -1.16 12.37
C THR A 51 10.41 -0.66 11.24
N LEU A 52 9.81 -1.60 10.52
CA LEU A 52 8.95 -1.32 9.38
C LEU A 52 7.65 -2.09 9.54
N TYR A 53 6.53 -1.40 9.31
CA TYR A 53 5.20 -2.02 9.25
C TYR A 53 4.50 -1.61 7.98
N ILE A 54 3.88 -2.60 7.31
CA ILE A 54 2.93 -2.37 6.23
C ILE A 54 1.55 -2.67 6.79
N ARG A 55 0.64 -1.72 6.65
CA ARG A 55 -0.72 -1.81 7.17
C ARG A 55 -1.73 -1.72 6.04
N PHE A 56 -2.77 -2.52 6.17
CA PHE A 56 -3.92 -2.48 5.29
C PHE A 56 -5.07 -1.79 6.01
N PHE A 57 -5.63 -0.75 5.39
CA PHE A 57 -6.82 -0.06 5.86
C PHE A 57 -8.03 -0.57 5.09
N ASP A 58 -8.97 -1.19 5.79
CA ASP A 58 -10.21 -1.69 5.21
C ASP A 58 -11.31 -0.66 5.44
N SER A 59 -11.74 -0.01 4.36
CA SER A 59 -12.74 1.07 4.43
C SER A 59 -14.13 0.57 4.82
N SER A 60 -14.40 -0.73 4.64
CA SER A 60 -15.70 -1.32 5.01
C SER A 60 -15.78 -1.70 6.48
N ALA A 61 -14.64 -1.77 7.17
CA ALA A 61 -14.59 -1.96 8.61
C ALA A 61 -14.82 -0.62 9.31
N SER A 62 -14.91 -0.62 10.65
CA SER A 62 -15.00 0.65 11.36
C SER A 62 -13.76 1.50 11.04
N SER A 63 -13.99 2.76 10.80
CA SER A 63 -13.18 3.70 10.04
C SER A 63 -11.74 3.94 10.50
N THR A 64 -11.27 3.28 11.55
CA THR A 64 -9.93 3.49 12.08
C THR A 64 -9.10 2.22 12.13
N ASP A 65 -9.66 1.10 11.72
CA ASP A 65 -8.97 -0.17 11.85
C ASP A 65 -7.99 -0.38 10.69
N THR A 66 -6.73 -0.44 11.05
CA THR A 66 -5.67 -0.89 10.14
C THR A 66 -5.13 -2.22 10.63
N ILE A 67 -4.90 -3.12 9.70
CA ILE A 67 -4.35 -4.44 10.00
C ILE A 67 -2.91 -4.46 9.52
N ARG A 68 -2.00 -4.84 10.39
CA ARG A 68 -0.61 -5.02 10.00
C ARG A 68 -0.47 -6.33 9.22
N ILE A 69 -0.11 -6.20 7.94
CA ILE A 69 0.06 -7.36 7.05
C ILE A 69 1.51 -7.79 6.91
N PHE A 70 2.45 -6.92 7.26
CA PHE A 70 3.87 -7.18 7.20
C PHE A 70 4.55 -6.34 8.26
N GLY A 71 5.58 -6.90 8.90
CA GLY A 71 6.40 -6.14 9.83
C GLY A 71 7.73 -6.82 10.06
N THR A 72 8.74 -5.98 10.23
CA THR A 72 10.07 -6.43 10.64
C THR A 72 10.66 -5.42 11.60
N SER A 73 11.32 -5.91 12.64
CA SER A 73 12.00 -5.07 13.62
C SER A 73 13.46 -4.84 13.29
N ASP A 74 13.95 -5.43 12.21
CA ASP A 74 15.38 -5.44 11.90
C ASP A 74 15.61 -5.21 10.40
N PHE A 75 15.01 -4.17 9.88
CA PHE A 75 15.19 -3.77 8.48
C PHE A 75 16.54 -3.08 8.33
N ALA A 76 17.52 -3.84 7.88
CA ALA A 76 18.91 -3.38 7.86
C ALA A 76 19.14 -2.26 6.85
N ALA A 77 20.08 -1.36 7.18
CA ALA A 77 20.49 -0.28 6.28
C ALA A 77 20.92 -0.79 4.92
N GLY A 78 20.52 -0.11 3.86
CA GLY A 78 20.91 -0.44 2.49
C GLY A 78 20.27 -1.68 1.93
N THR A 79 19.27 -2.26 2.59
CA THR A 79 18.62 -3.49 2.15
C THR A 79 17.25 -3.22 1.52
N THR A 80 16.73 -4.26 0.88
CA THR A 80 15.46 -4.24 0.18
C THR A 80 14.58 -5.38 0.69
N VAL A 81 13.30 -5.10 0.88
CA VAL A 81 12.29 -6.09 1.26
C VAL A 81 11.19 -6.11 0.21
N ASN A 82 10.78 -7.31 -0.19
CA ASN A 82 9.60 -7.49 -1.03
C ASN A 82 8.42 -7.88 -0.14
N ALA A 83 7.52 -6.95 0.11
CA ALA A 83 6.42 -7.16 1.04
C ALA A 83 5.26 -7.95 0.43
N THR A 84 5.33 -8.31 -0.83
CA THR A 84 4.30 -9.10 -1.52
C THR A 84 4.73 -10.54 -1.79
N ASP A 85 5.72 -11.05 -1.07
CA ASP A 85 6.14 -12.44 -1.17
C ASP A 85 5.02 -13.43 -0.86
N MET A 86 4.04 -13.01 -0.08
CA MET A 86 2.87 -13.84 0.27
C MET A 86 1.77 -13.78 -0.80
N GLY A 87 2.00 -13.08 -1.90
CA GLY A 87 1.06 -12.94 -2.98
C GLY A 87 0.53 -11.52 -3.14
N PRO A 88 -0.19 -11.25 -4.23
CA PRO A 88 -0.75 -9.93 -4.48
C PRO A 88 -1.84 -9.57 -3.46
N LEU A 89 -1.97 -8.27 -3.19
CA LEU A 89 -2.98 -7.73 -2.29
C LEU A 89 -4.12 -7.13 -3.11
N VAL A 90 -5.34 -7.44 -2.73
CA VAL A 90 -6.54 -6.91 -3.38
C VAL A 90 -7.12 -5.80 -2.51
N LEU A 91 -7.34 -4.63 -3.10
CA LEU A 91 -8.00 -3.50 -2.47
C LEU A 91 -9.36 -3.28 -3.13
N GLU A 92 -10.37 -3.09 -2.29
CA GLU A 92 -11.70 -2.70 -2.73
C GLU A 92 -11.86 -1.18 -2.61
N SER A 93 -13.04 -0.68 -2.90
CA SER A 93 -13.36 0.74 -2.85
C SER A 93 -12.84 1.40 -1.58
N ALA A 94 -12.05 2.45 -1.74
CA ALA A 94 -11.50 3.28 -0.66
C ALA A 94 -10.55 2.58 0.32
N ASP A 95 -10.21 1.31 0.09
CA ASP A 95 -9.17 0.64 0.87
C ASP A 95 -7.81 1.26 0.60
N ALA A 96 -6.93 1.23 1.57
CA ALA A 96 -5.62 1.84 1.44
C ALA A 96 -4.52 0.93 1.95
N LEU A 97 -3.34 1.10 1.35
CA LEU A 97 -2.11 0.47 1.79
C LEU A 97 -1.23 1.55 2.40
N LYS A 98 -0.77 1.33 3.62
CA LYS A 98 -0.01 2.30 4.40
C LYS A 98 1.30 1.72 4.87
N ILE A 99 2.26 2.59 5.10
CA ILE A 99 3.59 2.23 5.60
C ILE A 99 3.94 3.08 6.80
N GLN A 100 4.55 2.45 7.80
CA GLN A 100 5.09 3.12 8.98
C GLN A 100 6.49 2.61 9.25
N ALA A 101 7.41 3.52 9.53
CA ALA A 101 8.77 3.17 9.85
C ALA A 101 9.31 4.06 10.97
N ASP A 102 10.30 3.57 11.70
CA ASP A 102 10.97 4.36 12.76
C ASP A 102 12.31 4.93 12.31
N VAL A 103 12.70 4.70 11.07
CA VAL A 103 13.86 5.34 10.42
C VAL A 103 13.44 5.96 9.11
N GLN A 104 14.15 6.98 8.68
CA GLN A 104 13.86 7.68 7.44
C GLN A 104 15.13 8.16 6.75
N PRO A 105 15.15 8.32 5.41
CA PRO A 105 14.05 8.02 4.51
C PRO A 105 13.98 6.54 4.16
N ILE A 106 12.78 6.04 4.08
CA ILE A 106 12.48 4.72 3.51
C ILE A 106 11.64 4.96 2.26
N ARG A 107 11.95 4.23 1.19
CA ARG A 107 11.22 4.35 -0.07
C ARG A 107 10.46 3.08 -0.36
N ALA A 108 9.21 3.24 -0.76
CA ALA A 108 8.37 2.15 -1.20
C ALA A 108 8.02 2.33 -2.67
N TYR A 109 8.07 1.23 -3.42
CA TYR A 109 7.67 1.18 -4.82
C TYR A 109 6.59 0.12 -4.97
N ALA A 110 5.44 0.52 -5.48
CA ALA A 110 4.32 -0.39 -5.71
C ALA A 110 3.97 -0.44 -7.18
N SER A 111 3.73 -1.64 -7.68
CA SER A 111 3.18 -1.89 -9.01
C SER A 111 1.72 -2.29 -8.84
N ILE A 112 0.81 -1.54 -9.45
CA ILE A 112 -0.63 -1.62 -9.17
C ILE A 112 -1.39 -1.85 -10.46
N MET A 113 -2.37 -2.75 -10.43
CA MET A 113 -3.36 -2.89 -11.47
C MET A 113 -4.69 -2.37 -10.94
N GLU A 114 -5.17 -1.26 -11.49
CA GLU A 114 -6.43 -0.65 -11.11
C GLU A 114 -7.50 -1.03 -12.10
N ILE A 115 -8.62 -1.52 -11.60
CA ILE A 115 -9.73 -2.01 -12.41
C ILE A 115 -10.93 -1.13 -12.13
N SER A 116 -11.51 -0.57 -13.19
CA SER A 116 -12.76 0.16 -13.11
C SER A 116 -13.81 -0.54 -13.97
N ASP A 117 -15.00 -0.70 -13.44
CA ASP A 117 -16.10 -1.37 -14.12
C ASP A 117 -17.32 -0.46 -14.09
N GLU A 118 -17.76 -0.04 -15.26
CA GLU A 118 -18.95 0.79 -15.37
C GLU A 118 -20.19 -0.04 -15.03
N LEU A 119 -20.87 0.37 -13.99
CA LEU A 119 -22.15 -0.19 -13.61
C LEU A 119 -23.19 0.51 -14.46
N ARG A 120 -23.47 -0.06 -15.61
CA ARG A 120 -24.58 0.44 -16.40
C ARG A 120 -25.84 0.15 -15.63
N GLY A 121 -26.43 1.22 -15.10
CA GLY A 121 -27.67 1.15 -14.38
C GLY A 121 -28.77 0.66 -15.28
N VAL A 122 -28.87 -0.53 -15.31
CA VAL A 122 -29.86 -1.18 -16.13
C VAL A 122 -31.17 -1.20 -15.42
#